data_dae7df987356f6700721942688ad1cd8
#
_entry.id   dae7df987356f6700721942688ad1cd8
#
_cell.length_a   1.000
_cell.length_b   1.000
_cell.length_c   1.000
_cell.angle_alpha   90.00
_cell.angle_beta   90.00
_cell.angle_gamma   90.00
#
_symmetry.space_group_name_H-M   'P 1'
#
loop_
_entity.id
_entity.type
_entity.pdbx_description
1 polymer ?
#
loop_
_entity_poly.entity_id
_entity_poly.type
_entity_poly.pdbx_seq_one_letter_code
_entity_poly.pdbx_strand_id
1 'polypeptide(L)'
;MVNITFPKTDLVLVKFLIAGSTGAALAQQGLQGWRNTLNFNARPSGKAYVYKLPEGLEVAEGDLVVISCVNGFQVGKVYQVNATCPENFTDLAYVVDKLNVEPYCEQIERDHRKEELKRQLVAKEKEIRDQISWELLAEKSPEFAEMLKAYKEL
;
A
#
# COMPACT_ATOMS: atom_id res chain seq x y z
N MET A 1 3.31 33.47 -33.63
CA MET A 1 3.10 32.53 -32.49
C MET A 1 2.65 31.20 -33.05
N VAL A 2 3.47 30.21 -32.93
CA VAL A 2 3.08 28.86 -33.35
C VAL A 2 2.25 28.29 -32.17
N ASN A 3 0.93 28.23 -32.35
CA ASN A 3 0.07 27.49 -31.42
C ASN A 3 0.34 26.00 -31.62
N ILE A 4 1.20 25.46 -30.79
CA ILE A 4 1.37 24.01 -30.72
C ILE A 4 0.15 23.48 -29.99
N THR A 5 -0.85 23.08 -30.73
CA THR A 5 -2.02 22.41 -30.16
C THR A 5 -1.66 20.94 -29.98
N PHE A 6 -1.28 20.55 -28.77
CA PHE A 6 -1.14 19.14 -28.45
C PHE A 6 -2.53 18.48 -28.45
N PRO A 7 -2.66 17.25 -28.95
CA PRO A 7 -3.90 16.50 -28.83
C PRO A 7 -4.31 16.45 -27.35
N LYS A 8 -5.56 16.72 -27.05
CA LYS A 8 -6.08 16.79 -25.68
C LYS A 8 -5.88 15.51 -24.86
N THR A 9 -5.64 14.41 -25.54
CA THR A 9 -5.44 13.07 -24.94
C THR A 9 -4.05 12.83 -24.40
N ASP A 10 -3.07 13.65 -24.79
CA ASP A 10 -1.65 13.39 -24.53
C ASP A 10 -1.07 14.19 -23.36
N LEU A 11 -1.88 15.03 -22.73
CA LEU A 11 -1.45 15.85 -21.60
C LEU A 11 -2.18 15.48 -20.33
N VAL A 12 -1.42 15.39 -19.26
CA VAL A 12 -1.93 15.10 -17.92
C VAL A 12 -1.37 16.08 -16.89
N LEU A 13 -2.18 16.37 -15.89
CA LEU A 13 -1.73 17.06 -14.67
C LEU A 13 -1.32 16.04 -13.65
N VAL A 14 -0.10 16.15 -13.14
CA VAL A 14 0.46 15.27 -12.15
C VAL A 14 0.85 16.07 -10.91
N LYS A 15 0.44 15.59 -9.75
CA LYS A 15 0.92 16.07 -8.46
C LYS A 15 1.98 15.12 -7.94
N PHE A 16 3.11 15.67 -7.52
CA PHE A 16 4.15 14.88 -6.86
C PHE A 16 3.62 14.29 -5.56
N LEU A 17 3.93 13.04 -5.33
CA LEU A 17 3.79 12.47 -4.01
C LEU A 17 4.97 12.99 -3.18
N ILE A 18 4.66 13.84 -2.23
CA ILE A 18 5.64 14.19 -1.20
C ILE A 18 5.83 12.92 -0.40
N ALA A 19 6.95 12.24 -0.60
CA ALA A 19 7.42 11.31 0.39
C ALA A 19 7.46 12.12 1.69
N GLY A 20 6.43 11.93 2.49
CA GLY A 20 6.40 12.55 3.80
C GLY A 20 7.74 12.25 4.42
N SER A 21 8.46 13.21 4.90
CA SER A 21 9.79 13.30 5.47
C SER A 21 10.27 12.04 6.16
N THR A 22 10.21 10.83 5.47
CA THR A 22 10.44 9.80 6.41
C THR A 22 10.36 8.40 5.87
N GLY A 23 11.40 8.01 5.17
CA GLY A 23 11.75 6.60 5.18
C GLY A 23 11.83 6.03 6.60
N ALA A 24 12.22 6.83 7.58
CA ALA A 24 12.25 6.44 8.99
C ALA A 24 10.85 6.30 9.62
N ALA A 25 9.92 7.20 9.34
CA ALA A 25 8.54 7.07 9.86
C ALA A 25 7.76 5.94 9.17
N LEU A 26 8.02 5.69 7.90
CA LEU A 26 7.44 4.54 7.19
C LEU A 26 7.96 3.22 7.74
N ALA A 27 9.25 3.13 8.05
CA ALA A 27 9.84 1.95 8.68
C ALA A 27 9.26 1.69 10.08
N GLN A 28 8.90 2.74 10.82
CA GLN A 28 8.28 2.61 12.14
C GLN A 28 6.79 2.21 12.09
N GLN A 29 6.09 2.56 11.00
CA GLN A 29 4.68 2.23 10.83
C GLN A 29 4.43 0.81 10.33
N GLY A 30 5.48 0.10 9.94
CA GLY A 30 5.39 -1.26 9.41
C GLY A 30 4.64 -1.35 8.07
N LEU A 31 4.23 -2.56 7.73
CA LEU A 31 3.57 -2.85 6.45
C LEU A 31 2.28 -2.02 6.22
N GLN A 32 1.54 -1.74 7.27
CA GLN A 32 0.32 -0.93 7.17
C GLN A 32 0.61 0.51 6.80
N GLY A 33 1.70 1.07 7.30
CA GLY A 33 2.13 2.41 6.93
C GLY A 33 2.50 2.51 5.45
N TRP A 34 3.21 1.52 4.92
CA TRP A 34 3.53 1.42 3.50
C TRP A 34 2.28 1.32 2.63
N ARG A 35 1.33 0.49 3.02
CA ARG A 35 0.06 0.34 2.32
C ARG A 35 -0.72 1.66 2.28
N ASN A 36 -0.81 2.35 3.40
CA ASN A 36 -1.47 3.65 3.46
C ASN A 36 -0.77 4.70 2.60
N THR A 37 0.56 4.69 2.55
CA THR A 37 1.35 5.60 1.74
C THR A 37 1.17 5.35 0.25
N LEU A 38 1.16 4.09 -0.18
CA LEU A 38 0.95 3.72 -1.57
C LEU A 38 -0.50 3.88 -1.99
N ASN A 39 -1.42 3.59 -1.10
CA ASN A 39 -2.83 3.51 -1.46
C ASN A 39 -3.56 4.83 -1.46
N PHE A 40 -3.20 5.87 -0.73
CA PHE A 40 -4.06 7.08 -0.77
C PHE A 40 -3.66 8.21 0.17
N ASN A 41 -2.76 8.02 1.11
CA ASN A 41 -2.45 9.02 2.13
C ASN A 41 -1.15 9.79 1.89
N ALA A 42 -0.41 9.46 0.85
CA ALA A 42 0.65 10.34 0.40
C ALA A 42 -0.02 11.64 -0.04
N ARG A 43 0.24 12.70 0.69
CA ARG A 43 -0.32 14.01 0.37
C ARG A 43 0.21 14.42 -0.99
N PRO A 44 -0.66 14.61 -1.99
CA PRO A 44 -0.21 15.20 -3.22
C PRO A 44 0.32 16.60 -2.92
N SER A 45 1.37 17.00 -3.61
CA SER A 45 1.84 18.38 -3.56
C SER A 45 0.68 19.34 -3.86
N GLY A 46 0.68 20.51 -3.29
CA GLY A 46 -0.35 21.52 -3.57
C GLY A 46 -0.35 22.00 -5.04
N LYS A 47 0.75 21.75 -5.77
CA LYS A 47 0.93 22.20 -7.15
C LYS A 47 0.91 21.02 -8.11
N ALA A 48 0.12 21.14 -9.16
CA ALA A 48 0.08 20.18 -10.26
C ALA A 48 0.94 20.68 -11.43
N TYR A 49 1.61 19.77 -12.09
CA TYR A 49 2.45 20.03 -13.25
C TYR A 49 1.92 19.28 -14.46
N VAL A 50 2.09 19.87 -15.64
CA VAL A 50 1.67 19.27 -16.91
C VAL A 50 2.77 18.40 -17.47
N TYR A 51 2.43 17.17 -17.86
CA TYR A 51 3.31 16.20 -18.50
C TYR A 51 2.68 15.66 -19.78
N LYS A 52 3.53 15.25 -20.71
CA LYS A 52 3.11 14.52 -21.90
C LYS A 52 3.02 13.03 -21.63
N LEU A 53 2.05 12.37 -22.23
CA LEU A 53 1.99 10.90 -22.24
C LEU A 53 2.73 10.37 -23.47
N PRO A 54 3.59 9.35 -23.33
CA PRO A 54 4.12 8.64 -24.47
C PRO A 54 3.01 7.91 -25.22
N GLU A 55 3.22 7.70 -26.51
CA GLU A 55 2.27 6.98 -27.35
C GLU A 55 1.98 5.59 -26.80
N GLY A 56 0.71 5.23 -26.69
CA GLY A 56 0.27 3.94 -26.20
C GLY A 56 0.15 3.82 -24.68
N LEU A 57 0.55 4.83 -23.91
CA LEU A 57 0.36 4.84 -22.46
C LEU A 57 -0.98 5.47 -22.09
N GLU A 58 -1.86 4.66 -21.54
CA GLU A 58 -3.16 5.10 -21.02
C GLU A 58 -3.13 5.24 -19.52
N VAL A 59 -3.57 6.38 -19.02
CA VAL A 59 -3.69 6.67 -17.57
C VAL A 59 -5.05 7.25 -17.26
N ALA A 60 -5.49 7.04 -16.02
CA ALA A 60 -6.71 7.61 -15.47
C ALA A 60 -6.39 8.47 -14.25
N GLU A 61 -7.34 9.30 -13.85
CA GLU A 61 -7.22 10.07 -12.61
C GLU A 61 -7.02 9.14 -11.41
N GLY A 62 -6.05 9.47 -10.58
CA GLY A 62 -5.68 8.66 -9.42
C GLY A 62 -4.60 7.62 -9.68
N ASP A 63 -4.20 7.38 -10.92
CA ASP A 63 -3.10 6.47 -11.23
C ASP A 63 -1.76 7.00 -10.72
N LEU A 64 -0.92 6.09 -10.26
CA LEU A 64 0.46 6.38 -9.91
C LEU A 64 1.34 6.25 -11.15
N VAL A 65 2.18 7.24 -11.38
CA VAL A 65 3.06 7.30 -12.55
C VAL A 65 4.47 7.68 -12.14
N VAL A 66 5.43 7.23 -12.93
CA VAL A 66 6.81 7.67 -12.83
C VAL A 66 7.00 8.84 -13.80
N ILE A 67 7.54 9.93 -13.31
CA ILE A 67 7.76 11.15 -14.07
C ILE A 67 9.24 11.51 -14.09
N SER A 68 9.70 12.07 -15.19
CA SER A 68 11.06 12.58 -15.34
C SER A 68 11.16 13.99 -14.79
N CYS A 69 12.10 14.21 -13.91
CA CYS A 69 12.40 15.50 -13.28
C CYS A 69 13.87 15.86 -13.43
N VAL A 70 14.21 17.10 -13.10
CA VAL A 70 15.60 17.58 -13.11
C VAL A 70 16.52 16.72 -12.24
N ASN A 71 16.00 16.20 -11.15
CA ASN A 71 16.73 15.37 -10.18
C ASN A 71 16.56 13.86 -10.42
N GLY A 72 16.10 13.43 -11.57
CA GLY A 72 15.87 12.03 -11.91
C GLY A 72 14.38 11.68 -11.99
N PHE A 73 14.05 10.42 -11.72
CA PHE A 73 12.67 9.96 -11.74
C PHE A 73 12.01 10.13 -10.38
N GLN A 74 10.74 10.54 -10.42
CA GLN A 74 9.91 10.66 -9.23
C GLN A 74 8.54 10.03 -9.46
N VAL A 75 7.87 9.68 -8.38
CA VAL A 75 6.51 9.16 -8.42
C VAL A 75 5.52 10.31 -8.24
N GLY A 76 4.54 10.34 -9.11
CA GLY A 76 3.43 11.28 -9.03
C GLY A 76 2.08 10.58 -9.12
N LYS A 77 1.04 11.32 -8.81
CA LYS A 77 -0.35 10.89 -8.96
C LYS A 77 -1.04 11.71 -10.03
N VAL A 78 -1.69 11.06 -10.96
CA VAL A 78 -2.47 11.75 -12.00
C VAL A 78 -3.66 12.46 -11.34
N TYR A 79 -3.67 13.77 -11.46
CA TYR A 79 -4.72 14.62 -10.90
C TYR A 79 -5.83 14.89 -11.91
N GLN A 80 -5.47 15.07 -13.17
CA GLN A 80 -6.39 15.35 -14.26
C GLN A 80 -5.84 14.81 -15.58
N VAL A 81 -6.70 14.17 -16.36
CA VAL A 81 -6.41 13.80 -17.76
C VAL A 81 -6.92 14.88 -18.71
N ASN A 82 -6.48 14.85 -19.96
CA ASN A 82 -6.84 15.84 -20.96
C ASN A 82 -6.55 17.29 -20.51
N ALA A 83 -5.39 17.50 -19.95
CA ALA A 83 -4.95 18.80 -19.46
C ALA A 83 -4.63 19.75 -20.64
N THR A 84 -4.74 21.04 -20.38
CA THR A 84 -4.35 22.08 -21.33
C THR A 84 -2.92 22.51 -21.05
N CYS A 85 -2.14 22.73 -22.13
CA CYS A 85 -0.80 23.27 -21.99
C CYS A 85 -0.85 24.75 -21.59
N PRO A 86 -0.14 25.17 -20.54
CA PRO A 86 0.00 26.59 -20.22
C PRO A 86 0.70 27.34 -21.36
N GLU A 87 0.28 28.56 -21.62
CA GLU A 87 0.75 29.38 -22.74
C GLU A 87 2.27 29.64 -22.76
N ASN A 88 2.95 29.48 -21.65
CA ASN A 88 4.35 29.81 -21.49
C ASN A 88 5.31 28.60 -21.52
N PHE A 89 4.82 27.40 -21.80
CA PHE A 89 5.66 26.21 -21.85
C PHE A 89 6.02 25.85 -23.29
N THR A 90 7.30 25.89 -23.59
CA THR A 90 7.85 25.51 -24.89
C THR A 90 8.25 24.05 -24.96
N ASP A 91 8.47 23.42 -23.81
CA ASP A 91 8.83 22.01 -23.72
C ASP A 91 8.23 21.37 -22.46
N LEU A 92 7.70 20.18 -22.62
CA LEU A 92 7.09 19.41 -21.53
C LEU A 92 7.81 18.06 -21.41
N ALA A 93 8.10 17.68 -20.17
CA ALA A 93 8.62 16.36 -19.87
C ALA A 93 7.53 15.27 -20.06
N TYR A 94 7.99 14.04 -20.26
CA TYR A 94 7.12 12.88 -20.39
C TYR A 94 6.86 12.20 -19.05
N VAL A 95 5.68 11.64 -18.92
CA VAL A 95 5.45 10.52 -18.01
C VAL A 95 6.27 9.33 -18.53
N VAL A 96 7.03 8.69 -17.65
CA VAL A 96 7.89 7.56 -18.03
C VAL A 96 7.08 6.29 -18.17
N ASP A 97 6.30 5.96 -17.15
CA ASP A 97 5.44 4.78 -17.14
C ASP A 97 4.40 4.87 -16.03
N LYS A 98 3.41 4.00 -16.09
CA LYS A 98 2.41 3.79 -15.05
C LYS A 98 2.92 2.74 -14.07
N LEU A 99 2.78 3.01 -12.77
CA LEU A 99 3.11 2.05 -11.73
C LEU A 99 1.95 1.09 -11.50
N ASN A 100 2.23 -0.20 -11.62
CA ASN A 100 1.32 -1.23 -11.18
C ASN A 100 1.71 -1.71 -9.77
N VAL A 101 1.05 -1.18 -8.76
CA VAL A 101 1.28 -1.53 -7.35
C VAL A 101 0.43 -2.71 -6.86
N GLU A 102 -0.45 -3.21 -7.70
CA GLU A 102 -1.41 -4.26 -7.34
C GLU A 102 -0.75 -5.57 -6.87
N PRO A 103 0.24 -6.13 -7.58
CA PRO A 103 0.95 -7.32 -7.10
C PRO A 103 1.64 -7.13 -5.75
N TYR A 104 2.17 -5.95 -5.51
CA TYR A 104 2.79 -5.58 -4.25
C TYR A 104 1.76 -5.53 -3.11
N CYS A 105 0.63 -4.88 -3.33
CA CYS A 105 -0.45 -4.80 -2.34
C CYS A 105 -1.02 -6.18 -2.02
N GLU A 106 -1.24 -7.02 -3.02
CA GLU A 106 -1.72 -8.38 -2.82
C GLU A 106 -0.74 -9.24 -2.01
N GLN A 107 0.56 -9.06 -2.22
CA GLN A 107 1.56 -9.80 -1.46
C GLN A 107 1.55 -9.37 0.01
N ILE A 108 1.46 -8.09 0.28
CA ILE A 108 1.36 -7.56 1.66
C ILE A 108 0.10 -8.08 2.36
N GLU A 109 -1.02 -8.12 1.67
CA GLU A 109 -2.26 -8.68 2.22
C GLU A 109 -2.14 -10.17 2.56
N ARG A 110 -1.49 -10.94 1.69
CA ARG A 110 -1.20 -12.35 1.95
C ARG A 110 -0.30 -12.55 3.16
N ASP A 111 0.75 -11.76 3.26
CA ASP A 111 1.69 -11.84 4.37
C ASP A 111 1.01 -11.46 5.71
N HIS A 112 0.21 -10.41 5.70
CA HIS A 112 -0.58 -10.02 6.87
C HIS A 112 -1.57 -11.11 7.28
N ARG A 113 -2.25 -11.73 6.32
CA ARG A 113 -3.16 -12.85 6.57
C ARG A 113 -2.43 -14.06 7.14
N LYS A 114 -1.24 -14.37 6.64
CA LYS A 114 -0.39 -15.45 7.18
C LYS A 114 0.01 -15.18 8.63
N GLU A 115 0.43 -13.97 8.95
CA GLU A 115 0.79 -13.61 10.32
C GLU A 115 -0.40 -13.73 11.29
N GLU A 116 -1.58 -13.30 10.86
CA GLU A 116 -2.79 -13.44 11.65
C GLU A 116 -3.17 -14.91 11.89
N LEU A 117 -3.14 -15.73 10.84
CA LEU A 117 -3.37 -17.17 10.96
C LEU A 117 -2.34 -17.85 11.84
N LYS A 118 -1.07 -17.44 11.75
CA LYS A 118 -0.01 -17.97 12.61
C LYS A 118 -0.28 -17.67 14.08
N ARG A 119 -0.71 -16.45 14.41
CA ARG A 119 -1.10 -16.11 15.79
C ARG A 119 -2.26 -16.98 16.28
N GLN A 120 -3.27 -17.19 15.45
CA GLN A 120 -4.40 -18.05 15.79
C GLN A 120 -3.98 -19.50 15.97
N LEU A 121 -3.11 -20.03 15.12
CA LEU A 121 -2.57 -21.37 15.23
C LEU A 121 -1.78 -21.58 16.53
N VAL A 122 -0.92 -20.63 16.88
CA VAL A 122 -0.14 -20.68 18.12
C VAL A 122 -1.04 -20.63 19.35
N ALA A 123 -2.04 -19.76 19.33
CA ALA A 123 -3.01 -19.67 20.43
C ALA A 123 -3.81 -20.98 20.58
N LYS A 124 -4.24 -21.55 19.48
CA LYS A 124 -5.01 -22.82 19.48
C LYS A 124 -4.14 -24.00 19.89
N GLU A 125 -2.92 -24.06 19.41
CA GLU A 125 -1.95 -25.07 19.85
C GLU A 125 -1.75 -25.06 21.36
N LYS A 126 -1.58 -23.87 21.94
CA LYS A 126 -1.43 -23.70 23.40
C LYS A 126 -2.67 -24.19 24.13
N GLU A 127 -3.85 -23.79 23.70
CA GLU A 127 -5.12 -24.23 24.27
C GLU A 127 -5.26 -25.76 24.27
N ILE A 128 -5.00 -26.39 23.13
CA ILE A 128 -5.06 -27.85 22.98
C ILE A 128 -4.02 -28.54 23.88
N ARG A 129 -2.82 -27.99 23.90
CA ARG A 129 -1.73 -28.55 24.75
C ARG A 129 -2.07 -28.49 26.21
N ASP A 130 -2.65 -27.38 26.66
CA ASP A 130 -3.09 -27.24 28.06
C ASP A 130 -4.22 -28.23 28.42
N GLN A 131 -5.18 -28.42 27.51
CA GLN A 131 -6.25 -29.41 27.68
C GLN A 131 -5.73 -30.84 27.76
N ILE A 132 -4.86 -31.24 26.84
CA ILE A 132 -4.25 -32.59 26.85
C ILE A 132 -3.42 -32.79 28.11
N SER A 133 -2.68 -31.81 28.58
CA SER A 133 -1.90 -31.85 29.80
C SER A 133 -2.79 -32.07 31.00
N TRP A 134 -3.90 -31.38 31.11
CA TRP A 134 -4.86 -31.53 32.23
C TRP A 134 -5.58 -32.88 32.19
N GLU A 135 -5.96 -33.36 31.04
CA GLU A 135 -6.57 -34.69 30.90
C GLU A 135 -5.62 -35.81 31.29
N LEU A 136 -4.36 -35.73 30.88
CA LEU A 136 -3.33 -36.67 31.28
C LEU A 136 -3.06 -36.65 32.82
N LEU A 137 -3.08 -35.47 33.41
CA LEU A 137 -2.94 -35.31 34.84
C LEU A 137 -4.16 -35.87 35.59
N ALA A 138 -5.36 -35.67 35.08
CA ALA A 138 -6.60 -36.21 35.60
C ALA A 138 -6.63 -37.75 35.58
N GLU A 139 -6.09 -38.38 34.54
CA GLU A 139 -5.95 -39.84 34.46
C GLU A 139 -5.02 -40.41 35.55
N LYS A 140 -3.99 -39.65 35.93
CA LYS A 140 -2.97 -40.08 36.90
C LYS A 140 -3.31 -39.75 38.34
N SER A 141 -4.20 -38.79 38.58
CA SER A 141 -4.56 -38.31 39.92
C SER A 141 -6.07 -38.12 40.03
N PRO A 142 -6.75 -38.95 40.84
CA PRO A 142 -8.19 -38.80 41.10
C PRO A 142 -8.56 -37.44 41.72
N GLU A 143 -7.69 -36.91 42.56
CA GLU A 143 -7.87 -35.60 43.19
C GLU A 143 -7.84 -34.47 42.11
N PHE A 144 -6.91 -34.55 41.19
CA PHE A 144 -6.85 -33.59 40.07
C PHE A 144 -8.07 -33.70 39.15
N ALA A 145 -8.57 -34.91 38.92
CA ALA A 145 -9.77 -35.15 38.13
C ALA A 145 -11.01 -34.49 38.75
N GLU A 146 -11.16 -34.56 40.06
CA GLU A 146 -12.27 -33.90 40.80
C GLU A 146 -12.15 -32.37 40.72
N MET A 147 -10.97 -31.82 40.86
CA MET A 147 -10.71 -30.38 40.73
C MET A 147 -11.00 -29.90 39.32
N LEU A 148 -10.57 -30.64 38.31
CA LEU A 148 -10.80 -30.31 36.90
C LEU A 148 -12.30 -30.36 36.56
N LYS A 149 -13.03 -31.32 37.10
CA LYS A 149 -14.49 -31.40 36.92
C LYS A 149 -15.18 -30.20 37.54
N ALA A 150 -14.83 -29.85 38.77
CA ALA A 150 -15.37 -28.66 39.43
C ALA A 150 -15.08 -27.39 38.68
N TYR A 151 -13.89 -27.23 38.09
CA TYR A 151 -13.52 -26.09 37.26
C TYR A 151 -14.37 -25.99 35.99
N LYS A 152 -14.65 -27.12 35.34
CA LYS A 152 -15.48 -27.15 34.11
C LYS A 152 -16.97 -26.88 34.36
N GLU A 153 -17.43 -27.08 35.58
CA GLU A 153 -18.83 -26.88 36.00
C GLU A 153 -19.13 -25.43 36.45
N LEU A 154 -18.10 -24.61 36.65
CA LEU A 154 -18.22 -23.18 36.95
C LEU A 154 -18.38 -22.33 35.69
#